data_4bb569e197c9cbf50179eb29c6fe9b8b
#
_entry.id   4bb569e197c9cbf50179eb29c6fe9b8b
#
_cell.length_a   1.000
_cell.length_b   1.000
_cell.length_c   1.000
_cell.angle_alpha   90.00
_cell.angle_beta   90.00
_cell.angle_gamma   90.00
#
_symmetry.space_group_name_H-M   'P 1'
#
loop_
_entity.id
_entity.type
_entity.pdbx_description
1 polymer ?
#
loop_
_entity_poly.entity_id
_entity_poly.type
_entity_poly.pdbx_seq_one_letter_code
_entity_poly.pdbx_strand_id
1 'polypeptide(L)'
;MGKTLKKKGSKLSDSKVQVDKLSAAIEGVESFSSRLIKIGTPFLKPNKLEILQINLGYMCNMTCEHCHVDAGPDRKEIMTHEVLVSCLETVDCSTVETVDLTGGAPEMHPEFKWFVSELVKRSVRVIIRSNLTILVSGKKFKSFPQFFADNKLVVIASLPCYTKSNTDKQRGDGAFTNSIKALIVLNELGYGKEGSGLELDLVFNPGGPHLPSDQKGLETDYKRELFNDFEIKFNALFTITNLPISRFLDYLLIIGKYESYMKMLSDAFNPKSIAGLMCKNTLSVSWDGDLYDCDFNQMLDLSLASPIGNIKNFDEEILKHRNIVVNNHCLGCTSGAGSSCQGAIV
;
A
#
# COMPACT_ATOMS: atom_id res chain seq x y z
N MET A 1 -9.71 -20.73 1.69
CA MET A 1 -8.63 -19.72 1.62
C MET A 1 -8.10 -19.63 0.20
N GLY A 2 -7.96 -18.41 -0.34
CA GLY A 2 -7.32 -18.18 -1.62
C GLY A 2 -5.87 -18.70 -1.63
N LYS A 3 -5.24 -18.72 -2.80
CA LYS A 3 -3.82 -19.06 -2.96
C LYS A 3 -3.10 -17.87 -3.58
N THR A 4 -1.81 -17.67 -3.23
CA THR A 4 -0.95 -16.73 -3.94
C THR A 4 -0.81 -17.12 -5.41
N LEU A 5 -0.44 -16.19 -6.28
CA LEU A 5 -0.13 -16.46 -7.69
C LEU A 5 0.99 -17.50 -7.80
N LYS A 6 2.02 -17.35 -6.95
CA LYS A 6 3.14 -18.29 -6.87
C LYS A 6 2.64 -19.72 -6.56
N LYS A 7 1.77 -19.90 -5.58
CA LYS A 7 1.21 -21.20 -5.19
C LYS A 7 0.22 -21.77 -6.21
N LYS A 8 -0.44 -20.91 -6.99
CA LYS A 8 -1.29 -21.32 -8.12
C LYS A 8 -0.47 -21.75 -9.34
N GLY A 9 0.82 -21.46 -9.41
CA GLY A 9 1.65 -21.61 -10.61
C GLY A 9 1.21 -20.64 -11.74
N SER A 10 0.60 -19.51 -11.40
CA SER A 10 0.18 -18.51 -12.37
C SER A 10 1.39 -17.84 -13.02
N LYS A 11 1.36 -17.65 -14.34
CA LYS A 11 2.40 -16.89 -15.06
C LYS A 11 2.53 -15.46 -14.56
N LEU A 12 1.47 -14.89 -13.97
CA LEU A 12 1.48 -13.55 -13.37
C LEU A 12 2.27 -13.47 -12.07
N SER A 13 2.80 -14.60 -11.54
CA SER A 13 3.78 -14.56 -10.44
C SER A 13 5.13 -14.00 -10.89
N ASP A 14 5.38 -13.91 -12.20
CA ASP A 14 6.51 -13.26 -12.83
C ASP A 14 6.13 -11.80 -13.17
N SER A 15 6.86 -10.85 -12.59
CA SER A 15 6.68 -9.41 -12.80
C SER A 15 6.81 -9.01 -14.27
N LYS A 16 7.73 -9.63 -15.01
CA LYS A 16 7.92 -9.37 -16.44
C LYS A 16 6.66 -9.65 -17.25
N VAL A 17 5.97 -10.75 -16.97
CA VAL A 17 4.70 -11.09 -17.66
C VAL A 17 3.63 -10.03 -17.38
N GLN A 18 3.59 -9.48 -16.15
CA GLN A 18 2.69 -8.39 -15.83
C GLN A 18 3.06 -7.10 -16.58
N VAL A 19 4.35 -6.75 -16.61
CA VAL A 19 4.86 -5.56 -17.33
C VAL A 19 4.58 -5.66 -18.83
N ASP A 20 4.83 -6.81 -19.45
CA ASP A 20 4.53 -7.05 -20.86
C ASP A 20 3.01 -6.86 -21.14
N LYS A 21 2.15 -7.36 -20.23
CA LYS A 21 0.69 -7.18 -20.36
C LYS A 21 0.27 -5.73 -20.20
N LEU A 22 0.85 -4.99 -19.26
CA LEU A 22 0.56 -3.58 -19.02
C LEU A 22 1.06 -2.68 -20.16
N SER A 23 2.18 -3.04 -20.78
CA SER A 23 2.81 -2.27 -21.87
C SER A 23 2.18 -2.56 -23.24
N ALA A 24 1.42 -3.65 -23.37
CA ALA A 24 0.72 -4.00 -24.60
C ALA A 24 -0.31 -2.93 -24.97
N ALA A 25 -0.35 -2.58 -26.25
CA ALA A 25 -1.35 -1.65 -26.76
C ALA A 25 -2.77 -2.22 -26.60
N ILE A 26 -3.68 -1.40 -26.12
CA ILE A 26 -5.11 -1.70 -26.01
C ILE A 26 -5.86 -0.65 -26.82
N GLU A 27 -6.77 -1.09 -27.67
CA GLU A 27 -7.56 -0.20 -28.52
C GLU A 27 -8.36 0.81 -27.66
N GLY A 28 -8.23 2.09 -28.00
CA GLY A 28 -8.90 3.17 -27.29
C GLY A 28 -8.31 3.50 -25.90
N VAL A 29 -7.15 2.92 -25.53
CA VAL A 29 -6.42 3.25 -24.32
C VAL A 29 -5.14 3.99 -24.67
N GLU A 30 -5.06 5.24 -24.23
CA GLU A 30 -3.84 6.02 -24.35
C GLU A 30 -2.87 5.67 -23.22
N SER A 31 -1.60 5.43 -23.54
CA SER A 31 -0.58 5.10 -22.57
C SER A 31 -0.34 6.25 -21.58
N PHE A 32 0.07 5.91 -20.37
CA PHE A 32 0.37 6.92 -19.34
C PHE A 32 1.48 7.88 -19.78
N SER A 33 2.53 7.37 -20.43
CA SER A 33 3.62 8.20 -20.98
C SER A 33 3.12 9.19 -22.03
N SER A 34 2.20 8.77 -22.94
CA SER A 34 1.60 9.66 -23.92
C SER A 34 0.77 10.76 -23.26
N ARG A 35 0.04 10.43 -22.18
CA ARG A 35 -0.71 11.40 -21.36
C ARG A 35 0.21 12.45 -20.74
N LEU A 36 1.34 12.03 -20.18
CA LEU A 36 2.33 12.94 -19.61
C LEU A 36 2.91 13.90 -20.66
N ILE A 37 3.23 13.40 -21.86
CA ILE A 37 3.72 14.24 -22.96
C ILE A 37 2.69 15.30 -23.34
N LYS A 38 1.41 14.93 -23.47
CA LYS A 38 0.32 15.85 -23.83
C LYS A 38 0.11 17.00 -22.84
N ILE A 39 0.35 16.74 -21.55
CA ILE A 39 0.25 17.77 -20.52
C ILE A 39 1.56 18.55 -20.30
N GLY A 40 2.57 18.35 -21.15
CA GLY A 40 3.84 19.06 -21.08
C GLY A 40 4.78 18.58 -19.96
N THR A 41 4.55 17.40 -19.40
CA THR A 41 5.37 16.81 -18.32
C THR A 41 5.87 15.42 -18.73
N PRO A 42 6.75 15.32 -19.75
CA PRO A 42 7.15 14.03 -20.31
C PRO A 42 7.89 13.12 -19.32
N PHE A 43 8.45 13.69 -18.29
CA PHE A 43 9.14 12.97 -17.21
C PHE A 43 8.63 13.44 -15.84
N LEU A 44 8.31 12.49 -14.97
CA LEU A 44 8.05 12.79 -13.57
C LEU A 44 9.39 12.86 -12.82
N LYS A 45 9.51 13.87 -11.98
CA LYS A 45 10.68 14.06 -11.11
C LYS A 45 10.28 13.91 -9.65
N PRO A 46 11.14 13.36 -8.79
CA PRO A 46 10.91 13.39 -7.36
C PRO A 46 10.95 14.83 -6.83
N ASN A 47 10.23 15.04 -5.74
CA ASN A 47 10.35 16.20 -4.86
C ASN A 47 11.36 15.87 -3.74
N LYS A 48 11.27 16.57 -2.60
CA LYS A 48 11.96 16.19 -1.35
C LYS A 48 11.55 14.77 -0.94
N LEU A 49 12.51 13.96 -0.53
CA LEU A 49 12.24 12.65 0.06
C LEU A 49 11.69 12.83 1.48
N GLU A 50 10.42 12.51 1.68
CA GLU A 50 9.72 12.67 2.96
C GLU A 50 9.38 11.32 3.59
N ILE A 51 9.14 10.29 2.76
CA ILE A 51 8.64 8.99 3.18
C ILE A 51 9.57 7.88 2.70
N LEU A 52 10.07 7.09 3.63
CA LEU A 52 10.70 5.81 3.34
C LEU A 52 9.67 4.70 3.58
N GLN A 53 9.17 4.10 2.49
CA GLN A 53 8.23 2.99 2.57
C GLN A 53 9.01 1.68 2.54
N ILE A 54 8.86 0.87 3.59
CA ILE A 54 9.67 -0.35 3.78
C ILE A 54 8.77 -1.57 3.75
N ASN A 55 8.98 -2.45 2.76
CA ASN A 55 8.31 -3.73 2.65
C ASN A 55 9.10 -4.79 3.41
N LEU A 56 8.62 -5.15 4.61
CA LEU A 56 9.31 -6.10 5.50
C LEU A 56 9.28 -7.56 5.02
N GLY A 57 8.54 -7.86 3.96
CA GLY A 57 8.43 -9.19 3.37
C GLY A 57 7.02 -9.52 2.91
N TYR A 58 6.85 -10.74 2.37
CA TYR A 58 5.58 -11.15 1.75
C TYR A 58 4.78 -12.14 2.59
N MET A 59 5.24 -12.47 3.81
CA MET A 59 4.46 -13.29 4.73
C MET A 59 3.20 -12.57 5.18
N CYS A 60 2.05 -13.25 5.09
CA CYS A 60 0.76 -12.74 5.52
C CYS A 60 -0.14 -13.89 5.98
N ASN A 61 -0.96 -13.66 6.99
CA ASN A 61 -1.98 -14.63 7.41
C ASN A 61 -3.21 -14.67 6.48
N MET A 62 -3.23 -13.82 5.43
CA MET A 62 -4.34 -13.66 4.50
C MET A 62 -3.91 -13.80 3.03
N THR A 63 -4.90 -14.03 2.15
CA THR A 63 -4.72 -14.10 0.68
C THR A 63 -5.84 -13.31 -0.02
N CYS A 64 -5.87 -11.98 0.20
CA CYS A 64 -6.89 -11.09 -0.34
C CYS A 64 -6.88 -11.05 -1.88
N GLU A 65 -8.05 -10.96 -2.54
CA GLU A 65 -8.17 -10.96 -4.00
C GLU A 65 -7.51 -9.74 -4.68
N HIS A 66 -7.51 -8.59 -4.02
CA HIS A 66 -6.93 -7.35 -4.54
C HIS A 66 -5.48 -7.09 -4.12
N CYS A 67 -4.80 -8.07 -3.51
CA CYS A 67 -3.45 -7.87 -2.99
C CYS A 67 -2.45 -7.64 -4.13
N HIS A 68 -1.85 -6.46 -4.14
CA HIS A 68 -0.84 -6.08 -5.12
C HIS A 68 0.54 -6.71 -4.84
N VAL A 69 0.80 -7.08 -3.58
CA VAL A 69 2.06 -7.73 -3.14
C VAL A 69 2.11 -9.23 -3.46
N ASP A 70 0.98 -9.87 -3.73
CA ASP A 70 0.84 -11.33 -3.76
C ASP A 70 1.31 -11.99 -2.46
N ALA A 71 1.07 -11.34 -1.32
CA ALA A 71 1.42 -11.85 0.00
C ALA A 71 0.53 -13.02 0.42
N GLY A 72 1.04 -13.89 1.29
CA GLY A 72 0.27 -15.03 1.78
C GLY A 72 1.02 -15.90 2.78
N PRO A 73 0.34 -16.93 3.35
CA PRO A 73 0.95 -17.84 4.33
C PRO A 73 2.02 -18.74 3.74
N ASP A 74 2.06 -18.89 2.43
CA ASP A 74 3.03 -19.70 1.68
C ASP A 74 4.27 -18.91 1.26
N ARG A 75 4.32 -17.60 1.52
CA ARG A 75 5.46 -16.75 1.19
C ARG A 75 6.47 -16.78 2.34
N LYS A 76 7.76 -16.66 1.97
CA LYS A 76 8.88 -16.76 2.91
C LYS A 76 9.84 -15.58 2.82
N GLU A 77 9.62 -14.71 1.87
CA GLU A 77 10.40 -13.50 1.65
C GLU A 77 10.29 -12.63 2.91
N ILE A 78 11.44 -12.29 3.49
CA ILE A 78 11.56 -11.53 4.73
C ILE A 78 12.83 -10.69 4.69
N MET A 79 12.75 -9.45 5.15
CA MET A 79 13.89 -8.54 5.21
C MET A 79 14.93 -9.04 6.22
N THR A 80 16.20 -9.01 5.84
CA THR A 80 17.29 -9.42 6.75
C THR A 80 17.64 -8.30 7.71
N HIS A 81 18.31 -8.67 8.81
CA HIS A 81 18.81 -7.69 9.81
C HIS A 81 19.71 -6.61 9.17
N GLU A 82 20.58 -7.00 8.26
CA GLU A 82 21.50 -6.08 7.57
C GLU A 82 20.73 -5.03 6.75
N VAL A 83 19.66 -5.44 6.08
CA VAL A 83 18.82 -4.51 5.31
C VAL A 83 18.03 -3.59 6.25
N LEU A 84 17.51 -4.10 7.37
CA LEU A 84 16.87 -3.27 8.41
C LEU A 84 17.83 -2.21 8.93
N VAL A 85 19.09 -2.58 9.22
CA VAL A 85 20.14 -1.63 9.66
C VAL A 85 20.40 -0.58 8.58
N SER A 86 20.53 -0.96 7.32
CA SER A 86 20.73 0.00 6.22
C SER A 86 19.53 0.97 6.07
N CYS A 87 18.30 0.52 6.34
CA CYS A 87 17.13 1.40 6.39
C CYS A 87 17.24 2.42 7.55
N LEU A 88 17.72 2.01 8.73
CA LEU A 88 17.96 2.92 9.86
C LEU A 88 19.06 3.95 9.55
N GLU A 89 20.15 3.53 8.95
CA GLU A 89 21.24 4.41 8.50
C GLU A 89 20.73 5.43 7.47
N THR A 90 19.82 5.01 6.56
CA THR A 90 19.18 5.91 5.60
C THR A 90 18.33 6.96 6.32
N VAL A 91 17.57 6.58 7.34
CA VAL A 91 16.79 7.54 8.16
C VAL A 91 17.73 8.54 8.84
N ASP A 92 18.89 8.09 9.35
CA ASP A 92 19.84 8.97 10.06
C ASP A 92 20.53 9.97 9.13
N CYS A 93 20.69 9.70 7.83
CA CYS A 93 21.45 10.53 6.89
C CYS A 93 20.59 11.23 5.81
N SER A 94 19.26 11.12 5.87
CA SER A 94 18.35 11.67 4.85
C SER A 94 17.37 12.69 5.40
N THR A 95 16.52 13.24 4.50
CA THR A 95 15.43 14.15 4.85
C THR A 95 14.12 13.43 5.18
N VAL A 96 14.15 12.11 5.40
CA VAL A 96 12.98 11.28 5.74
C VAL A 96 12.37 11.71 7.08
N GLU A 97 11.10 12.03 7.07
CA GLU A 97 10.31 12.40 8.26
C GLU A 97 9.36 11.27 8.68
N THR A 98 9.02 10.39 7.74
CA THR A 98 8.06 9.29 7.96
C THR A 98 8.61 7.97 7.43
N VAL A 99 8.47 6.91 8.22
CA VAL A 99 8.70 5.53 7.79
C VAL A 99 7.36 4.80 7.74
N ASP A 100 7.02 4.27 6.56
CA ASP A 100 5.76 3.56 6.28
C ASP A 100 6.03 2.06 6.14
N LEU A 101 5.71 1.28 7.17
CA LEU A 101 5.94 -0.16 7.22
C LEU A 101 4.82 -0.93 6.52
N THR A 102 5.18 -1.64 5.46
CA THR A 102 4.26 -2.37 4.59
C THR A 102 4.77 -3.79 4.29
N GLY A 103 4.11 -4.47 3.36
CA GLY A 103 4.43 -5.83 2.91
C GLY A 103 3.21 -6.73 2.95
N GLY A 104 3.37 -7.96 3.43
CA GLY A 104 2.28 -8.88 3.71
C GLY A 104 1.54 -8.49 4.99
N ALA A 105 2.04 -8.98 6.11
CA ALA A 105 1.68 -8.51 7.46
C ALA A 105 2.99 -8.15 8.17
N PRO A 106 3.34 -6.86 8.27
CA PRO A 106 4.60 -6.40 8.88
C PRO A 106 4.84 -6.98 10.27
N GLU A 107 3.76 -7.18 11.03
CA GLU A 107 3.77 -7.76 12.39
C GLU A 107 4.32 -9.21 12.43
N MET A 108 4.36 -9.90 11.30
CA MET A 108 4.92 -11.26 11.22
C MET A 108 6.44 -11.27 11.18
N HIS A 109 7.07 -10.14 10.87
CA HIS A 109 8.53 -10.04 10.87
C HIS A 109 9.10 -10.30 12.28
N PRO A 110 10.08 -11.21 12.47
CA PRO A 110 10.59 -11.56 13.80
C PRO A 110 11.22 -10.38 14.53
N GLU A 111 11.85 -9.47 13.84
CA GLU A 111 12.50 -8.28 14.40
C GLU A 111 11.63 -7.02 14.36
N PHE A 112 10.33 -7.14 14.04
CA PHE A 112 9.43 -6.00 13.92
C PHE A 112 9.49 -5.05 15.12
N LYS A 113 9.38 -5.59 16.35
CA LYS A 113 9.37 -4.75 17.55
C LYS A 113 10.71 -4.06 17.79
N TRP A 114 11.82 -4.75 17.54
CA TRP A 114 13.13 -4.15 17.62
C TRP A 114 13.28 -3.00 16.61
N PHE A 115 12.94 -3.25 15.35
CA PHE A 115 13.07 -2.26 14.28
C PHE A 115 12.21 -1.02 14.54
N VAL A 116 10.95 -1.19 14.94
CA VAL A 116 10.08 -0.07 15.32
C VAL A 116 10.66 0.72 16.49
N SER A 117 11.19 0.04 17.53
CA SER A 117 11.81 0.73 18.66
C SER A 117 13.03 1.56 18.23
N GLU A 118 13.82 1.08 17.29
CA GLU A 118 14.95 1.84 16.73
C GLU A 118 14.49 3.05 15.90
N LEU A 119 13.40 2.94 15.14
CA LEU A 119 12.80 4.05 14.41
C LEU A 119 12.26 5.13 15.36
N VAL A 120 11.55 4.72 16.41
CA VAL A 120 10.99 5.65 17.41
C VAL A 120 12.08 6.44 18.14
N LYS A 121 13.23 5.83 18.45
CA LYS A 121 14.40 6.53 19.01
C LYS A 121 14.92 7.65 18.11
N ARG A 122 14.72 7.53 16.79
CA ARG A 122 15.10 8.51 15.77
C ARG A 122 14.08 9.64 15.59
N SER A 123 12.98 9.60 16.36
CA SER A 123 11.91 10.59 16.33
C SER A 123 11.23 10.78 14.96
N VAL A 124 11.29 9.77 14.10
CA VAL A 124 10.52 9.73 12.85
C VAL A 124 9.09 9.27 13.10
N ARG A 125 8.14 9.75 12.32
CA ARG A 125 6.76 9.27 12.33
C ARG A 125 6.74 7.84 11.75
N VAL A 126 6.23 6.88 12.50
CA VAL A 126 6.14 5.49 12.06
C VAL A 126 4.69 5.12 11.76
N ILE A 127 4.44 4.74 10.51
CA ILE A 127 3.16 4.22 10.04
C ILE A 127 3.26 2.71 9.93
N ILE A 128 2.23 2.00 10.36
CA ILE A 128 2.06 0.57 10.11
C ILE A 128 0.81 0.32 9.28
N ARG A 129 0.97 -0.39 8.14
CA ARG A 129 -0.15 -0.85 7.31
C ARG A 129 -0.60 -2.23 7.76
N SER A 130 -1.57 -2.24 8.68
CA SER A 130 -2.07 -3.47 9.28
C SER A 130 -3.27 -4.04 8.52
N ASN A 131 -3.28 -5.36 8.36
CA ASN A 131 -4.45 -6.07 7.89
C ASN A 131 -5.51 -6.31 8.98
N LEU A 132 -5.28 -5.83 10.21
CA LEU A 132 -6.11 -5.99 11.41
C LEU A 132 -6.25 -7.43 11.91
N THR A 133 -6.55 -8.39 11.02
CA THR A 133 -6.84 -9.77 11.42
C THR A 133 -5.66 -10.43 12.13
N ILE A 134 -4.43 -9.98 11.84
CA ILE A 134 -3.22 -10.49 12.49
C ILE A 134 -3.22 -10.19 13.98
N LEU A 135 -3.74 -9.04 14.42
CA LEU A 135 -3.74 -8.59 15.81
C LEU A 135 -4.56 -9.51 16.74
N VAL A 136 -5.50 -10.25 16.16
CA VAL A 136 -6.38 -11.19 16.87
C VAL A 136 -6.14 -12.66 16.46
N SER A 137 -5.12 -12.95 15.65
CA SER A 137 -4.87 -14.28 15.08
C SER A 137 -4.25 -15.29 16.06
N GLY A 138 -3.85 -14.86 17.25
CA GLY A 138 -3.29 -15.77 18.27
C GLY A 138 -2.50 -15.10 19.36
N LYS A 139 -2.03 -15.90 20.34
CA LYS A 139 -1.35 -15.39 21.54
C LYS A 139 -0.11 -14.54 21.21
N LYS A 140 0.63 -14.92 20.16
CA LYS A 140 1.86 -14.20 19.71
C LYS A 140 1.59 -12.71 19.42
N PHE A 141 0.43 -12.39 18.88
CA PHE A 141 0.11 -11.05 18.39
C PHE A 141 -0.72 -10.20 19.37
N LYS A 142 -1.19 -10.77 20.48
CA LYS A 142 -2.02 -10.06 21.48
C LYS A 142 -1.36 -8.81 22.07
N SER A 143 -0.05 -8.76 22.12
CA SER A 143 0.70 -7.62 22.69
C SER A 143 0.99 -6.51 21.65
N PHE A 144 0.63 -6.71 20.38
CA PHE A 144 0.93 -5.71 19.33
C PHE A 144 0.10 -4.44 19.46
N PRO A 145 -1.23 -4.47 19.71
CA PRO A 145 -2.00 -3.24 19.87
C PRO A 145 -1.43 -2.35 20.99
N GLN A 146 -1.07 -2.92 22.15
CA GLN A 146 -0.45 -2.16 23.25
C GLN A 146 0.92 -1.63 22.82
N PHE A 147 1.75 -2.44 22.16
CA PHE A 147 3.04 -2.00 21.66
C PHE A 147 2.91 -0.84 20.67
N PHE A 148 1.89 -0.86 19.82
CA PHE A 148 1.61 0.26 18.89
C PHE A 148 1.28 1.53 19.66
N ALA A 149 0.41 1.43 20.68
CA ALA A 149 0.01 2.57 21.51
C ALA A 149 1.19 3.14 22.31
N ASP A 150 1.99 2.29 22.95
CA ASP A 150 3.16 2.69 23.73
C ASP A 150 4.20 3.45 22.89
N ASN A 151 4.32 3.10 21.60
CA ASN A 151 5.23 3.72 20.65
C ASN A 151 4.56 4.79 19.78
N LYS A 152 3.28 5.12 20.00
CA LYS A 152 2.49 6.11 19.25
C LYS A 152 2.54 5.90 17.74
N LEU A 153 2.48 4.64 17.29
CA LEU A 153 2.48 4.32 15.86
C LEU A 153 1.18 4.80 15.23
N VAL A 154 1.25 5.29 14.01
CA VAL A 154 0.07 5.52 13.19
C VAL A 154 -0.38 4.20 12.60
N VAL A 155 -1.63 3.83 12.78
CA VAL A 155 -2.20 2.60 12.24
C VAL A 155 -3.06 2.93 11.02
N ILE A 156 -2.63 2.49 9.84
CA ILE A 156 -3.45 2.53 8.62
C ILE A 156 -3.97 1.13 8.35
N ALA A 157 -5.26 0.93 8.55
CA ALA A 157 -5.89 -0.37 8.63
C ALA A 157 -6.76 -0.69 7.41
N SER A 158 -6.57 -1.87 6.83
CA SER A 158 -7.35 -2.30 5.67
C SER A 158 -8.74 -2.79 6.08
N LEU A 159 -9.79 -2.03 5.77
CA LEU A 159 -11.18 -2.42 5.89
C LEU A 159 -11.93 -2.02 4.61
N PRO A 160 -11.94 -2.85 3.55
CA PRO A 160 -12.42 -2.47 2.23
C PRO A 160 -13.93 -2.21 2.15
N CYS A 161 -14.69 -2.63 3.16
CA CYS A 161 -16.10 -2.27 3.31
C CYS A 161 -16.54 -2.35 4.77
N TYR A 162 -17.50 -1.52 5.18
CA TYR A 162 -18.14 -1.58 6.50
C TYR A 162 -19.18 -2.70 6.60
N THR A 163 -19.42 -3.47 5.52
CA THR A 163 -20.29 -4.65 5.54
C THR A 163 -19.52 -5.95 5.51
N LYS A 164 -20.02 -6.95 6.25
CA LYS A 164 -19.40 -8.28 6.36
C LYS A 164 -19.27 -8.96 5.01
N SER A 165 -20.37 -8.99 4.22
CA SER A 165 -20.41 -9.71 2.95
C SER A 165 -19.36 -9.20 1.95
N ASN A 166 -19.22 -7.88 1.82
CA ASN A 166 -18.27 -7.29 0.88
C ASN A 166 -16.81 -7.43 1.34
N THR A 167 -16.55 -7.28 2.63
CA THR A 167 -15.21 -7.46 3.19
C THR A 167 -14.76 -8.91 3.11
N ASP A 168 -15.60 -9.86 3.53
CA ASP A 168 -15.26 -11.28 3.49
C ASP A 168 -15.09 -11.77 2.05
N LYS A 169 -15.87 -11.27 1.07
CA LYS A 169 -15.69 -11.57 -0.35
C LYS A 169 -14.30 -11.17 -0.87
N GLN A 170 -13.80 -10.00 -0.47
CA GLN A 170 -12.49 -9.49 -0.93
C GLN A 170 -11.31 -10.10 -0.18
N ARG A 171 -11.50 -10.42 1.11
CA ARG A 171 -10.39 -10.76 2.01
C ARG A 171 -10.43 -12.18 2.55
N GLY A 172 -11.55 -12.88 2.40
CA GLY A 172 -11.78 -14.24 2.90
C GLY A 172 -12.69 -14.25 4.13
N ASP A 173 -13.30 -15.43 4.35
CA ASP A 173 -14.28 -15.64 5.42
C ASP A 173 -13.74 -15.26 6.80
N GLY A 174 -14.54 -14.52 7.56
CA GLY A 174 -14.21 -14.07 8.91
C GLY A 174 -13.28 -12.85 8.98
N ALA A 175 -12.82 -12.33 7.84
CA ALA A 175 -11.96 -11.15 7.79
C ALA A 175 -12.64 -9.93 8.43
N PHE A 176 -13.93 -9.71 8.13
CA PHE A 176 -14.70 -8.63 8.73
C PHE A 176 -14.77 -8.75 10.26
N THR A 177 -15.25 -9.89 10.74
CA THR A 177 -15.43 -10.11 12.20
C THR A 177 -14.12 -9.93 12.96
N ASN A 178 -13.01 -10.44 12.43
CA ASN A 178 -11.70 -10.28 13.07
C ASN A 178 -11.18 -8.83 12.97
N SER A 179 -11.45 -8.12 11.88
CA SER A 179 -11.11 -6.71 11.75
C SER A 179 -11.87 -5.85 12.76
N ILE A 180 -13.18 -6.07 12.94
CA ILE A 180 -13.98 -5.38 13.96
C ILE A 180 -13.43 -5.61 15.36
N LYS A 181 -13.11 -6.87 15.72
CA LYS A 181 -12.49 -7.18 17.03
C LYS A 181 -11.18 -6.43 17.23
N ALA A 182 -10.32 -6.35 16.21
CA ALA A 182 -9.05 -5.63 16.30
C ALA A 182 -9.26 -4.11 16.45
N LEU A 183 -10.23 -3.54 15.73
CA LEU A 183 -10.57 -2.12 15.83
C LEU A 183 -11.11 -1.75 17.20
N ILE A 184 -11.94 -2.60 17.83
CA ILE A 184 -12.43 -2.41 19.22
C ILE A 184 -11.23 -2.37 20.17
N VAL A 185 -10.30 -3.33 20.08
CA VAL A 185 -9.09 -3.35 20.93
C VAL A 185 -8.24 -2.09 20.74
N LEU A 186 -8.06 -1.62 19.49
CA LEU A 186 -7.33 -0.38 19.23
C LEU A 186 -8.07 0.84 19.82
N ASN A 187 -9.39 0.91 19.70
CA ASN A 187 -10.18 1.98 20.29
C ASN A 187 -10.14 1.98 21.83
N GLU A 188 -10.12 0.80 22.48
CA GLU A 188 -9.96 0.70 23.95
C GLU A 188 -8.64 1.33 24.39
N LEU A 189 -7.56 1.22 23.61
CA LEU A 189 -6.25 1.83 23.84
C LEU A 189 -6.20 3.33 23.51
N GLY A 190 -7.26 3.89 22.91
CA GLY A 190 -7.33 5.31 22.58
C GLY A 190 -7.18 5.64 21.08
N TYR A 191 -6.86 4.69 20.21
CA TYR A 191 -6.78 4.91 18.77
C TYR A 191 -8.10 5.46 18.21
N GLY A 192 -8.00 6.41 17.26
CA GLY A 192 -9.17 7.02 16.62
C GLY A 192 -10.00 7.93 17.54
N LYS A 193 -9.61 8.12 18.81
CA LYS A 193 -10.29 8.99 19.76
C LYS A 193 -9.67 10.38 19.79
N GLU A 194 -10.51 11.40 19.83
CA GLU A 194 -10.07 12.78 19.91
C GLU A 194 -9.21 13.03 21.16
N GLY A 195 -8.11 13.78 21.00
CA GLY A 195 -7.20 14.13 22.09
C GLY A 195 -6.27 13.03 22.57
N SER A 196 -6.39 11.80 22.08
CA SER A 196 -5.51 10.67 22.50
C SER A 196 -4.11 10.75 21.92
N GLY A 197 -3.93 11.38 20.77
CA GLY A 197 -2.67 11.39 19.99
C GLY A 197 -2.36 10.05 19.30
N LEU A 198 -3.31 9.09 19.29
CA LEU A 198 -3.19 7.79 18.64
C LEU A 198 -4.05 7.76 17.37
N GLU A 199 -3.38 7.83 16.22
CA GLU A 199 -4.01 7.96 14.90
C GLU A 199 -4.36 6.58 14.33
N LEU A 200 -5.63 6.42 13.93
CA LEU A 200 -6.17 5.24 13.26
C LEU A 200 -6.90 5.66 12.00
N ASP A 201 -6.37 5.26 10.84
CA ASP A 201 -7.02 5.50 9.56
C ASP A 201 -7.45 4.19 8.92
N LEU A 202 -8.52 4.24 8.14
CA LEU A 202 -9.04 3.09 7.42
C LEU A 202 -8.77 3.21 5.93
N VAL A 203 -8.61 2.07 5.27
CA VAL A 203 -8.45 1.99 3.81
C VAL A 203 -9.63 1.27 3.19
N PHE A 204 -10.27 1.95 2.24
CA PHE A 204 -11.26 1.41 1.34
C PHE A 204 -10.64 1.04 -0.01
N ASN A 205 -10.99 -0.14 -0.53
CA ASN A 205 -10.74 -0.53 -1.92
C ASN A 205 -12.07 -0.94 -2.58
N PRO A 206 -12.34 -0.51 -3.83
CA PRO A 206 -13.53 -0.96 -4.56
C PRO A 206 -13.61 -2.49 -4.67
N GLY A 207 -14.82 -3.05 -4.54
CA GLY A 207 -15.06 -4.49 -4.59
C GLY A 207 -15.03 -5.09 -6.01
N GLY A 208 -14.39 -4.45 -6.98
CA GLY A 208 -14.34 -4.90 -8.37
C GLY A 208 -13.67 -3.87 -9.28
N PRO A 209 -13.87 -3.97 -10.61
CA PRO A 209 -13.25 -3.08 -11.60
C PRO A 209 -13.98 -1.73 -11.70
N HIS A 210 -13.97 -0.98 -10.60
CA HIS A 210 -14.61 0.33 -10.47
C HIS A 210 -13.64 1.32 -9.87
N LEU A 211 -13.83 2.61 -10.17
CA LEU A 211 -13.18 3.69 -9.42
C LEU A 211 -13.85 3.84 -8.05
N PRO A 212 -13.11 4.30 -7.02
CA PRO A 212 -13.70 4.68 -5.75
C PRO A 212 -14.75 5.78 -5.95
N SER A 213 -15.80 5.77 -5.12
CA SER A 213 -16.70 6.90 -4.97
C SER A 213 -16.00 8.05 -4.23
N ASP A 214 -16.67 9.19 -4.10
CA ASP A 214 -16.16 10.33 -3.32
C ASP A 214 -15.70 9.91 -1.93
N GLN A 215 -14.47 10.26 -1.58
CA GLN A 215 -13.83 9.83 -0.32
C GLN A 215 -14.56 10.39 0.89
N LYS A 216 -14.97 11.66 0.86
CA LYS A 216 -15.65 12.32 2.00
C LYS A 216 -17.01 11.71 2.29
N GLY A 217 -17.76 11.41 1.23
CA GLY A 217 -19.06 10.72 1.35
C GLY A 217 -18.90 9.33 1.95
N LEU A 218 -17.94 8.55 1.42
CA LEU A 218 -17.61 7.22 1.97
C LEU A 218 -17.14 7.28 3.43
N GLU A 219 -16.29 8.25 3.78
CA GLU A 219 -15.83 8.43 5.16
C GLU A 219 -17.00 8.70 6.11
N THR A 220 -17.95 9.54 5.68
CA THR A 220 -19.16 9.83 6.46
C THR A 220 -19.99 8.57 6.70
N ASP A 221 -20.18 7.76 5.66
CA ASP A 221 -20.89 6.47 5.78
C ASP A 221 -20.14 5.49 6.69
N TYR A 222 -18.82 5.33 6.52
CA TYR A 222 -18.01 4.47 7.40
C TYR A 222 -18.08 4.89 8.86
N LYS A 223 -17.97 6.19 9.15
CA LYS A 223 -18.07 6.72 10.52
C LYS A 223 -19.42 6.42 11.13
N ARG A 224 -20.50 6.65 10.37
CA ARG A 224 -21.87 6.38 10.82
C ARG A 224 -22.09 4.89 11.09
N GLU A 225 -21.82 4.03 10.11
CA GLU A 225 -22.14 2.59 10.20
C GLU A 225 -21.27 1.88 11.27
N LEU A 226 -19.95 2.15 11.29
CA LEU A 226 -19.08 1.53 12.27
C LEU A 226 -19.33 2.01 13.70
N PHE A 227 -19.77 3.27 13.86
CA PHE A 227 -20.14 3.79 15.18
C PHE A 227 -21.47 3.22 15.64
N ASN A 228 -22.49 3.19 14.78
CA ASN A 228 -23.84 2.69 15.14
C ASN A 228 -23.81 1.19 15.51
N ASP A 229 -23.07 0.38 14.74
CA ASP A 229 -23.06 -1.06 14.92
C ASP A 229 -22.07 -1.54 15.99
N PHE A 230 -20.93 -0.82 16.17
CA PHE A 230 -19.80 -1.32 16.95
C PHE A 230 -19.16 -0.27 17.88
N GLU A 231 -19.66 0.97 17.90
CA GLU A 231 -19.06 2.12 18.62
C GLU A 231 -17.62 2.44 18.21
N ILE A 232 -17.20 1.99 17.02
CA ILE A 232 -15.84 2.19 16.50
C ILE A 232 -15.66 3.63 15.99
N LYS A 233 -14.52 4.22 16.39
CA LYS A 233 -14.04 5.53 15.94
C LYS A 233 -12.73 5.41 15.20
N PHE A 234 -12.54 6.24 14.18
CA PHE A 234 -11.30 6.35 13.42
C PHE A 234 -11.12 7.80 12.92
N ASN A 235 -9.90 8.17 12.51
CA ASN A 235 -9.58 9.54 12.14
C ASN A 235 -9.99 9.84 10.68
N ALA A 236 -9.44 9.12 9.71
CA ALA A 236 -9.70 9.34 8.29
C ALA A 236 -9.95 8.03 7.52
N LEU A 237 -10.64 8.14 6.37
CA LEU A 237 -10.79 7.07 5.41
C LEU A 237 -9.98 7.40 4.15
N PHE A 238 -9.10 6.50 3.74
CA PHE A 238 -8.36 6.60 2.47
C PHE A 238 -9.00 5.70 1.42
N THR A 239 -9.35 6.26 0.27
CA THR A 239 -9.84 5.49 -0.87
C THR A 239 -8.71 5.18 -1.82
N ILE A 240 -8.44 3.89 -2.07
CA ILE A 240 -7.35 3.46 -2.94
C ILE A 240 -7.93 2.70 -4.13
N THR A 241 -7.63 3.18 -5.34
CA THR A 241 -7.96 2.51 -6.59
C THR A 241 -7.21 1.18 -6.68
N ASN A 242 -7.89 0.11 -7.07
CA ASN A 242 -7.21 -1.15 -7.33
C ASN A 242 -6.36 -1.05 -8.60
N LEU A 243 -5.05 -1.20 -8.47
CA LEU A 243 -4.16 -1.19 -9.63
C LEU A 243 -4.24 -2.52 -10.38
N PRO A 244 -4.17 -2.51 -11.73
CA PRO A 244 -4.26 -3.70 -12.57
C PRO A 244 -2.95 -4.51 -12.56
N ILE A 245 -2.51 -4.91 -11.36
CA ILE A 245 -1.29 -5.69 -11.12
C ILE A 245 -1.58 -6.88 -10.21
N SER A 246 -0.68 -7.84 -10.18
CA SER A 246 -0.69 -8.97 -9.28
C SER A 246 -2.06 -9.69 -9.24
N ARG A 247 -2.61 -10.00 -8.06
CA ARG A 247 -3.87 -10.75 -7.94
C ARG A 247 -5.09 -10.02 -8.51
N PHE A 248 -5.09 -8.69 -8.50
CA PHE A 248 -6.18 -7.96 -9.13
C PHE A 248 -6.11 -8.04 -10.66
N LEU A 249 -4.91 -8.06 -11.25
CA LEU A 249 -4.75 -8.36 -12.68
C LEU A 249 -5.23 -9.78 -13.03
N ASP A 250 -4.86 -10.78 -12.22
CA ASP A 250 -5.36 -12.16 -12.38
C ASP A 250 -6.89 -12.20 -12.38
N TYR A 251 -7.52 -11.54 -11.40
CA TYR A 251 -8.97 -11.39 -11.32
C TYR A 251 -9.57 -10.73 -12.57
N LEU A 252 -9.02 -9.61 -13.02
CA LEU A 252 -9.50 -8.89 -14.22
C LEU A 252 -9.44 -9.75 -15.48
N LEU A 253 -8.37 -10.55 -15.64
CA LEU A 253 -8.21 -11.45 -16.78
C LEU A 253 -9.20 -12.61 -16.72
N ILE A 254 -9.41 -13.21 -15.54
CA ILE A 254 -10.38 -14.31 -15.34
C ILE A 254 -11.80 -13.87 -15.70
N ILE A 255 -12.20 -12.66 -15.29
CA ILE A 255 -13.56 -12.16 -15.58
C ILE A 255 -13.68 -11.44 -16.93
N GLY A 256 -12.61 -11.41 -17.75
CA GLY A 256 -12.60 -10.76 -19.07
C GLY A 256 -12.80 -9.23 -19.03
N LYS A 257 -12.39 -8.56 -17.95
CA LYS A 257 -12.60 -7.10 -17.75
C LYS A 257 -11.34 -6.26 -17.80
N TYR A 258 -10.19 -6.85 -18.14
CA TYR A 258 -8.92 -6.13 -18.13
C TYR A 258 -8.93 -4.90 -19.06
N GLU A 259 -9.30 -5.09 -20.34
CA GLU A 259 -9.27 -4.00 -21.32
C GLU A 259 -10.28 -2.89 -20.99
N SER A 260 -11.51 -3.27 -20.60
CA SER A 260 -12.52 -2.30 -20.19
C SER A 260 -12.13 -1.53 -18.93
N TYR A 261 -11.41 -2.16 -18.00
CA TYR A 261 -10.88 -1.51 -16.82
C TYR A 261 -9.75 -0.53 -17.16
N MET A 262 -8.80 -0.94 -18.00
CA MET A 262 -7.73 -0.04 -18.48
C MET A 262 -8.29 1.15 -19.23
N LYS A 263 -9.32 0.93 -20.07
CA LYS A 263 -10.02 2.03 -20.75
C LYS A 263 -10.66 2.99 -19.75
N MET A 264 -11.37 2.49 -18.76
CA MET A 264 -11.98 3.32 -17.70
C MET A 264 -10.94 4.15 -16.95
N LEU A 265 -9.79 3.55 -16.57
CA LEU A 265 -8.69 4.28 -15.93
C LEU A 265 -8.13 5.37 -16.85
N SER A 266 -7.93 5.06 -18.13
CA SER A 266 -7.43 6.02 -19.12
C SER A 266 -8.42 7.16 -19.36
N ASP A 267 -9.71 6.87 -19.53
CA ASP A 267 -10.75 7.88 -19.76
C ASP A 267 -10.92 8.81 -18.56
N ALA A 268 -10.70 8.30 -17.35
CA ALA A 268 -10.79 9.07 -16.11
C ALA A 268 -9.47 9.77 -15.70
N PHE A 269 -8.44 9.77 -16.56
CA PHE A 269 -7.17 10.41 -16.26
C PHE A 269 -7.36 11.88 -15.85
N ASN A 270 -6.80 12.25 -14.70
CA ASN A 270 -6.90 13.58 -14.13
C ASN A 270 -5.49 14.20 -13.96
N PRO A 271 -5.10 15.17 -14.82
CA PRO A 271 -3.77 15.78 -14.73
C PRO A 271 -3.51 16.51 -13.42
N LYS A 272 -4.55 16.95 -12.68
CA LYS A 272 -4.38 17.63 -11.39
C LYS A 272 -3.79 16.70 -10.33
N SER A 273 -4.01 15.39 -10.43
CA SER A 273 -3.47 14.42 -9.48
C SER A 273 -1.94 14.24 -9.57
N ILE A 274 -1.32 14.63 -10.69
CA ILE A 274 0.13 14.47 -10.93
C ILE A 274 0.97 15.16 -9.82
N ALA A 275 0.54 16.30 -9.32
CA ALA A 275 1.28 17.03 -8.29
C ALA A 275 1.39 16.28 -6.96
N GLY A 276 0.34 15.51 -6.60
CA GLY A 276 0.23 14.79 -5.33
C GLY A 276 0.54 13.30 -5.41
N LEU A 277 1.14 12.80 -6.51
CA LEU A 277 1.53 11.40 -6.61
C LEU A 277 2.57 11.04 -5.55
N MET A 278 2.34 9.96 -4.81
CA MET A 278 3.23 9.50 -3.73
C MET A 278 4.67 9.21 -4.19
N CYS A 279 4.86 8.71 -5.39
CA CYS A 279 6.19 8.42 -5.96
C CYS A 279 7.09 9.66 -6.09
N LYS A 280 6.56 10.87 -5.88
CA LYS A 280 7.33 12.11 -5.92
C LYS A 280 8.03 12.43 -4.60
N ASN A 281 7.53 11.96 -3.48
CA ASN A 281 8.11 12.20 -2.15
C ASN A 281 8.39 10.92 -1.36
N THR A 282 8.23 9.77 -1.98
CA THR A 282 8.43 8.44 -1.38
C THR A 282 9.56 7.70 -2.08
N LEU A 283 10.31 6.92 -1.32
CA LEU A 283 11.21 5.88 -1.80
C LEU A 283 10.74 4.55 -1.20
N SER A 284 10.54 3.54 -2.04
CA SER A 284 10.10 2.20 -1.62
C SER A 284 11.29 1.26 -1.56
N VAL A 285 11.41 0.52 -0.46
CA VAL A 285 12.48 -0.46 -0.20
C VAL A 285 11.86 -1.85 -0.14
N SER A 286 12.32 -2.77 -0.99
CA SER A 286 11.91 -4.17 -0.96
C SER A 286 12.56 -4.94 0.19
N TRP A 287 12.06 -6.14 0.46
CA TRP A 287 12.56 -7.02 1.52
C TRP A 287 14.04 -7.41 1.35
N ASP A 288 14.59 -7.37 0.14
CA ASP A 288 16.00 -7.60 -0.20
C ASP A 288 16.85 -6.32 -0.29
N GLY A 289 16.21 -5.17 -0.06
CA GLY A 289 16.84 -3.86 0.00
C GLY A 289 16.87 -3.11 -1.32
N ASP A 290 16.30 -3.65 -2.39
CA ASP A 290 16.24 -2.95 -3.67
C ASP A 290 15.27 -1.76 -3.62
N LEU A 291 15.58 -0.72 -4.40
CA LEU A 291 14.92 0.58 -4.36
C LEU A 291 14.00 0.78 -5.55
N TYR A 292 12.82 1.34 -5.27
CA TYR A 292 11.78 1.63 -6.25
C TYR A 292 11.13 2.99 -5.99
N ASP A 293 10.52 3.59 -7.02
CA ASP A 293 9.81 4.86 -6.86
C ASP A 293 8.52 4.74 -6.04
N CYS A 294 7.92 3.56 -5.99
CA CYS A 294 6.74 3.25 -5.17
C CYS A 294 6.56 1.74 -4.98
N ASP A 295 5.70 1.35 -4.07
CA ASP A 295 5.33 -0.03 -3.77
C ASP A 295 4.77 -0.78 -5.00
N PHE A 296 4.07 -0.10 -5.91
CA PHE A 296 3.56 -0.73 -7.13
C PHE A 296 4.66 -1.03 -8.15
N ASN A 297 5.62 -0.12 -8.33
CA ASN A 297 6.82 -0.37 -9.14
C ASN A 297 7.63 -1.53 -8.57
N GLN A 298 7.74 -1.62 -7.24
CA GLN A 298 8.37 -2.74 -6.56
C GLN A 298 7.72 -4.09 -6.94
N MET A 299 6.39 -4.16 -6.94
CA MET A 299 5.66 -5.39 -7.29
C MET A 299 5.79 -5.78 -8.78
N LEU A 300 6.13 -4.84 -9.62
CA LEU A 300 6.38 -5.02 -11.04
C LEU A 300 7.87 -5.16 -11.39
N ASP A 301 8.75 -5.10 -10.39
CA ASP A 301 10.20 -5.09 -10.56
C ASP A 301 10.70 -4.00 -11.53
N LEU A 302 10.05 -2.84 -11.47
CA LEU A 302 10.42 -1.64 -12.21
C LEU A 302 11.42 -0.82 -11.38
N SER A 303 12.70 -1.22 -11.45
CA SER A 303 13.81 -0.62 -10.70
C SER A 303 13.95 0.88 -10.98
N LEU A 304 14.57 1.62 -10.05
CA LEU A 304 14.84 3.05 -10.23
C LEU A 304 15.66 3.34 -11.49
N ALA A 305 15.35 4.42 -12.15
CA ALA A 305 16.21 5.00 -13.20
C ALA A 305 17.40 5.76 -12.57
N SER A 306 18.24 5.03 -11.86
CA SER A 306 19.37 5.54 -11.06
C SER A 306 20.50 4.51 -11.04
N PRO A 307 21.80 4.94 -10.89
CA PRO A 307 22.89 4.01 -10.62
C PRO A 307 22.80 3.37 -9.23
N ILE A 308 21.98 3.93 -8.32
CA ILE A 308 21.74 3.37 -6.99
C ILE A 308 20.48 2.53 -7.06
N GLY A 309 20.62 1.22 -6.97
CA GLY A 309 19.52 0.25 -6.99
C GLY A 309 19.20 -0.38 -5.64
N ASN A 310 20.04 -0.21 -4.61
CA ASN A 310 19.86 -0.88 -3.31
C ASN A 310 20.14 0.08 -2.16
N ILE A 311 19.39 -0.09 -1.06
CA ILE A 311 19.42 0.78 0.15
C ILE A 311 20.81 0.85 0.78
N LYS A 312 21.64 -0.19 0.66
CA LYS A 312 23.02 -0.25 1.16
C LYS A 312 23.93 0.82 0.56
N ASN A 313 23.58 1.31 -0.62
CA ASN A 313 24.32 2.32 -1.35
C ASN A 313 23.54 3.64 -1.44
N PHE A 314 22.63 3.89 -0.48
CA PHE A 314 21.77 5.05 -0.50
C PHE A 314 22.57 6.35 -0.58
N ASP A 315 22.17 7.24 -1.50
CA ASP A 315 22.68 8.59 -1.65
C ASP A 315 21.53 9.49 -2.14
N GLU A 316 21.04 10.35 -1.24
CA GLU A 316 19.89 11.23 -1.53
C GLU A 316 20.22 12.24 -2.65
N GLU A 317 21.46 12.72 -2.73
CA GLU A 317 21.88 13.69 -3.73
C GLU A 317 21.84 13.11 -5.15
N ILE A 318 22.20 11.85 -5.31
CA ILE A 318 22.07 11.15 -6.60
C ILE A 318 20.59 10.87 -6.90
N LEU A 319 19.85 10.38 -5.90
CA LEU A 319 18.46 9.94 -6.09
C LEU A 319 17.51 11.09 -6.44
N LYS A 320 17.76 12.33 -5.96
CA LYS A 320 16.90 13.48 -6.27
C LYS A 320 16.88 13.87 -7.76
N HIS A 321 17.88 13.45 -8.54
CA HIS A 321 17.97 13.76 -9.97
C HIS A 321 17.36 12.70 -10.89
N ARG A 322 16.89 11.57 -10.34
CA ARG A 322 16.31 10.49 -11.13
C ARG A 322 15.03 10.90 -11.88
N ASN A 323 14.68 10.17 -12.91
CA ASN A 323 13.33 10.17 -13.44
C ASN A 323 12.53 9.07 -12.76
N ILE A 324 11.30 9.36 -12.37
CA ILE A 324 10.38 8.35 -11.84
C ILE A 324 9.99 7.41 -12.98
N VAL A 325 10.15 6.11 -12.74
CA VAL A 325 9.80 5.06 -13.71
C VAL A 325 8.28 4.90 -13.74
N VAL A 326 7.70 4.97 -14.93
CA VAL A 326 6.25 4.91 -15.14
C VAL A 326 5.86 3.83 -16.13
N ASN A 327 4.65 3.27 -15.96
CA ASN A 327 4.01 2.36 -16.90
C ASN A 327 2.49 2.57 -16.81
N ASN A 328 1.70 1.82 -17.59
CA ASN A 328 0.25 2.00 -17.67
C ASN A 328 -0.51 1.69 -16.36
N HIS A 329 0.10 1.00 -15.38
CA HIS A 329 -0.49 0.89 -14.04
C HIS A 329 -0.63 2.26 -13.35
N CYS A 330 0.22 3.24 -13.68
CA CYS A 330 0.15 4.61 -13.15
C CYS A 330 -1.17 5.33 -13.49
N LEU A 331 -1.92 4.86 -14.50
CA LEU A 331 -3.28 5.33 -14.76
C LEU A 331 -4.18 5.14 -13.53
N GLY A 332 -3.99 4.07 -12.73
CA GLY A 332 -4.75 3.85 -11.51
C GLY A 332 -4.51 4.92 -10.43
N CYS A 333 -3.28 5.45 -10.34
CA CYS A 333 -2.95 6.52 -9.40
C CYS A 333 -3.49 7.90 -9.84
N THR A 334 -3.83 8.06 -11.13
CA THR A 334 -4.22 9.35 -11.72
C THR A 334 -5.66 9.42 -12.20
N SER A 335 -6.46 8.36 -12.01
CA SER A 335 -7.85 8.32 -12.42
C SER A 335 -8.77 8.99 -11.40
N GLY A 336 -9.78 9.72 -11.86
CA GLY A 336 -10.80 10.36 -11.02
C GLY A 336 -10.20 11.41 -10.07
N ALA A 337 -10.37 11.23 -8.77
CA ALA A 337 -9.76 12.08 -7.75
C ALA A 337 -8.26 11.79 -7.54
N GLY A 338 -7.68 10.87 -8.31
CA GLY A 338 -6.36 10.33 -8.05
C GLY A 338 -6.36 9.36 -6.88
N SER A 339 -5.27 8.63 -6.72
CA SER A 339 -5.13 7.64 -5.65
C SER A 339 -3.67 7.56 -5.19
N SER A 340 -3.47 7.76 -3.90
CA SER A 340 -2.18 7.56 -3.23
C SER A 340 -2.35 6.59 -2.06
N CYS A 341 -1.26 6.21 -1.41
CA CYS A 341 -1.32 5.46 -0.15
C CYS A 341 -1.98 6.21 1.00
N GLN A 342 -2.28 7.50 0.81
CA GLN A 342 -3.00 8.38 1.74
C GLN A 342 -4.39 8.79 1.18
N GLY A 343 -4.93 8.02 0.24
CA GLY A 343 -6.26 8.23 -0.33
C GLY A 343 -6.30 9.13 -1.56
N ALA A 344 -7.44 9.78 -1.78
CA ALA A 344 -7.67 10.68 -2.90
C ALA A 344 -6.72 11.87 -2.87
N ILE A 345 -6.27 12.29 -4.07
CA ILE A 345 -5.26 13.37 -4.23
C ILE A 345 -5.91 14.74 -4.42
N VAL A 346 -7.07 14.81 -5.10
CA VAL A 346 -7.80 16.04 -5.45
C VAL A 346 -9.28 15.92 -5.16
#